data_06e99943f0493ed2c0d433314d979a3a
#
_entry.id   06e99943f0493ed2c0d433314d979a3a
#
_cell.length_a   1.000
_cell.length_b   1.000
_cell.length_c   1.000
_cell.angle_alpha   90.00
_cell.angle_beta   90.00
_cell.angle_gamma   90.00
#
_symmetry.space_group_name_H-M   'P 1'
#
loop_
_entity.id
_entity.type
_entity.pdbx_description
1 polymer ?
#
loop_
_entity_poly.entity_id
_entity_poly.type
_entity_poly.pdbx_seq_one_letter_code
_entity_poly.pdbx_strand_id
1 'polypeptide(L)'
;HETLGVREACIAALSKAIPEISSSSLTTISGLAALAFMHFGIGRDLATVLIKAILFSMLSVFTLMPGLLVLFSKLIDKTRHKNLVPRITAVGKFDVKTRYIVPPIFAVVIIAAAVFANLCPYCYTYTDLVTAKQSERQAAYQKIKGEFGTSNMVAIIVPAGDYESEGKILAELDSCPEVDSTQGLANIEAMDGYMLTDALTPRQLSELANLDYEIAKALYGAYAVEHDEYGEIINGLSDYKVPLYDMFMFLKQEMEDGNITLGGDVQDTLDDLFAQLDKAQVQLQSDKYSRLVAYLNVPEESDETFAFVDKIHDIVGKYYDSDYYVVGNTTSAMDLSSSFGQDNLLISVLSALFVILVLLFTFKSAGLPVLLIIVIQGSIWINFAFPYLQHSQLYFLGYLIVNSIQMGANIDYAIVISSHYTDLKKVMHHKEAIVAALNESFPTIFTSGSILASAGVLISVLTTNPVIAAIGECLGRGTIISIILVLFVLPQILVLGDSIIERTSFEMKGIGVTTRTASGTMHVNGRVRGYINGVVDAEIKGVLHGQFNASISTGTEVTVDEPDMYLPEGDVTATDESPNEPADTTKGGDAE
;
A
#
# COMPACT_ATOMS: atom_id res chain seq x y z
N HIS A 1 13.11 -36.00 -12.37
CA HIS A 1 12.13 -36.84 -13.04
C HIS A 1 12.80 -37.83 -14.03
N GLU A 2 13.90 -37.45 -14.67
CA GLU A 2 14.64 -38.34 -15.58
C GLU A 2 15.32 -39.50 -14.82
N THR A 3 15.67 -39.33 -13.56
CA THR A 3 16.37 -40.28 -12.71
C THR A 3 15.53 -40.83 -11.55
N LEU A 4 14.42 -40.20 -11.22
CA LEU A 4 13.55 -40.55 -10.11
C LEU A 4 12.11 -40.74 -10.58
N GLY A 5 11.33 -41.55 -9.87
CA GLY A 5 9.89 -41.66 -10.09
C GLY A 5 9.20 -40.29 -9.99
N VAL A 6 8.09 -40.07 -10.71
CA VAL A 6 7.37 -38.77 -10.74
C VAL A 6 7.05 -38.25 -9.33
N ARG A 7 6.59 -39.14 -8.44
CA ARG A 7 6.24 -38.78 -7.07
C ARG A 7 7.48 -38.42 -6.23
N GLU A 8 8.53 -39.15 -6.35
CA GLU A 8 9.79 -38.92 -5.64
C GLU A 8 10.47 -37.64 -6.11
N ALA A 9 10.48 -37.43 -7.43
CA ALA A 9 10.97 -36.20 -8.02
C ALA A 9 10.19 -34.97 -7.53
N CYS A 10 8.86 -35.09 -7.41
CA CYS A 10 8.00 -34.02 -6.87
C CYS A 10 8.30 -33.72 -5.40
N ILE A 11 8.48 -34.76 -4.58
CA ILE A 11 8.84 -34.61 -3.15
C ILE A 11 10.20 -33.93 -2.99
N ALA A 12 11.21 -34.37 -3.78
CA ALA A 12 12.54 -33.78 -3.74
C ALA A 12 12.54 -32.30 -4.20
N ALA A 13 11.79 -32.00 -5.27
CA ALA A 13 11.64 -30.64 -5.76
C ALA A 13 10.93 -29.75 -4.74
N LEU A 14 9.84 -30.23 -4.12
CA LEU A 14 9.09 -29.49 -3.12
C LEU A 14 9.94 -29.20 -1.88
N SER A 15 10.68 -30.20 -1.38
CA SER A 15 11.57 -30.03 -0.23
C SER A 15 12.63 -28.96 -0.45
N LYS A 16 13.12 -28.80 -1.68
CA LYS A 16 14.08 -27.75 -2.04
C LYS A 16 13.39 -26.40 -2.24
N ALA A 17 12.19 -26.40 -2.81
CA ALA A 17 11.46 -25.17 -3.15
C ALA A 17 10.79 -24.49 -1.94
N ILE A 18 10.39 -25.25 -0.90
CA ILE A 18 9.70 -24.70 0.29
C ILE A 18 10.47 -23.53 0.94
N PRO A 19 11.77 -23.63 1.24
CA PRO A 19 12.52 -22.53 1.84
C PRO A 19 12.58 -21.29 0.94
N GLU A 20 12.76 -21.49 -0.36
CA GLU A 20 12.87 -20.40 -1.35
C GLU A 20 11.53 -19.67 -1.50
N ILE A 21 10.43 -20.42 -1.70
CA ILE A 21 9.08 -19.86 -1.83
C ILE A 21 8.63 -19.18 -0.54
N SER A 22 8.91 -19.79 0.62
CA SER A 22 8.55 -19.20 1.92
C SER A 22 9.30 -17.88 2.17
N SER A 23 10.59 -17.84 1.85
CA SER A 23 11.40 -16.64 1.98
C SER A 23 10.90 -15.50 1.07
N SER A 24 10.63 -15.81 -0.21
CA SER A 24 10.06 -14.87 -1.18
C SER A 24 8.68 -14.37 -0.74
N SER A 25 7.78 -15.26 -0.36
CA SER A 25 6.45 -14.86 0.14
C SER A 25 6.55 -14.01 1.41
N LEU A 26 7.49 -14.31 2.30
CA LEU A 26 7.69 -13.56 3.53
C LEU A 26 8.26 -12.15 3.27
N THR A 27 9.16 -11.99 2.30
CA THR A 27 9.65 -10.67 1.89
C THR A 27 8.52 -9.81 1.32
N THR A 28 7.66 -10.39 0.49
CA THR A 28 6.50 -9.67 -0.08
C THR A 28 5.49 -9.29 1.00
N ILE A 29 5.17 -10.22 1.93
CA ILE A 29 4.31 -9.92 3.08
C ILE A 29 4.90 -8.81 3.94
N SER A 30 6.22 -8.83 4.17
CA SER A 30 6.92 -7.83 4.97
C SER A 30 6.86 -6.43 4.33
N GLY A 31 7.05 -6.33 3.02
CA GLY A 31 6.89 -5.07 2.29
C GLY A 31 5.47 -4.50 2.38
N LEU A 32 4.46 -5.37 2.24
CA LEU A 32 3.05 -4.98 2.34
C LEU A 32 2.61 -4.67 3.78
N ALA A 33 3.22 -5.30 4.78
CA ALA A 33 2.90 -5.05 6.18
C ALA A 33 3.18 -3.60 6.60
N ALA A 34 4.11 -2.92 5.94
CA ALA A 34 4.38 -1.51 6.17
C ALA A 34 3.18 -0.61 5.86
N LEU A 35 2.32 -0.98 4.89
CA LEU A 35 1.09 -0.23 4.57
C LEU A 35 0.09 -0.20 5.74
N ALA A 36 0.14 -1.17 6.65
CA ALA A 36 -0.75 -1.20 7.80
C ALA A 36 -0.48 -0.08 8.83
N PHE A 37 0.67 0.58 8.73
CA PHE A 37 1.09 1.70 9.58
C PHE A 37 0.76 3.07 9.00
N MET A 38 0.11 3.11 7.85
CA MET A 38 -0.38 4.33 7.23
C MET A 38 -1.46 4.99 8.10
N HIS A 39 -1.46 6.31 8.20
CA HIS A 39 -2.50 7.06 8.93
C HIS A 39 -3.87 6.91 8.30
N PHE A 40 -3.93 6.79 6.98
CA PHE A 40 -5.17 6.63 6.26
C PHE A 40 -5.67 5.18 6.30
N GLY A 41 -6.91 4.96 6.77
CA GLY A 41 -7.47 3.64 7.05
C GLY A 41 -7.44 2.64 5.89
N ILE A 42 -7.50 3.13 4.64
CA ILE A 42 -7.45 2.29 3.43
C ILE A 42 -6.13 1.52 3.30
N GLY A 43 -5.02 2.05 3.86
CA GLY A 43 -3.72 1.36 3.86
C GLY A 43 -3.77 0.04 4.64
N ARG A 44 -4.42 0.05 5.81
CA ARG A 44 -4.62 -1.16 6.63
C ARG A 44 -5.47 -2.21 5.92
N ASP A 45 -6.55 -1.78 5.26
CA ASP A 45 -7.45 -2.69 4.54
C ASP A 45 -6.73 -3.33 3.35
N LEU A 46 -6.01 -2.54 2.56
CA LEU A 46 -5.21 -3.03 1.44
C LEU A 46 -4.12 -4.00 1.90
N ALA A 47 -3.34 -3.65 2.94
CA ALA A 47 -2.33 -4.53 3.51
C ALA A 47 -2.95 -5.88 3.91
N THR A 48 -4.08 -5.85 4.61
CA THR A 48 -4.77 -7.05 5.09
C THR A 48 -5.23 -7.94 3.93
N VAL A 49 -5.83 -7.36 2.88
CA VAL A 49 -6.32 -8.10 1.71
C VAL A 49 -5.16 -8.71 0.93
N LEU A 50 -4.12 -7.92 0.65
CA LEU A 50 -2.96 -8.38 -0.13
C LEU A 50 -2.15 -9.44 0.61
N ILE A 51 -1.93 -9.29 1.91
CA ILE A 51 -1.25 -10.30 2.75
C ILE A 51 -2.04 -11.61 2.77
N LYS A 52 -3.37 -11.56 2.95
CA LYS A 52 -4.22 -12.75 2.88
C LYS A 52 -4.11 -13.45 1.51
N ALA A 53 -4.11 -12.68 0.42
CA ALA A 53 -3.98 -13.23 -0.92
C ALA A 53 -2.65 -13.99 -1.10
N ILE A 54 -1.54 -13.43 -0.60
CA ILE A 54 -0.22 -14.09 -0.66
C ILE A 54 -0.20 -15.36 0.20
N LEU A 55 -0.77 -15.33 1.41
CA LEU A 55 -0.84 -16.50 2.27
C LEU A 55 -1.66 -17.63 1.63
N PHE A 56 -2.81 -17.32 1.03
CA PHE A 56 -3.60 -18.33 0.31
C PHE A 56 -2.89 -18.83 -0.95
N SER A 57 -2.18 -17.96 -1.67
CA SER A 57 -1.35 -18.36 -2.82
C SER A 57 -0.27 -19.33 -2.39
N MET A 58 0.47 -19.01 -1.32
CA MET A 58 1.52 -19.87 -0.76
C MET A 58 0.96 -21.23 -0.33
N LEU A 59 -0.18 -21.26 0.35
CA LEU A 59 -0.87 -22.49 0.74
C LEU A 59 -1.26 -23.32 -0.48
N SER A 60 -1.79 -22.70 -1.54
CA SER A 60 -2.16 -23.37 -2.79
C SER A 60 -0.94 -23.96 -3.50
N VAL A 61 0.18 -23.23 -3.51
CA VAL A 61 1.44 -23.73 -4.11
C VAL A 61 1.97 -24.95 -3.35
N PHE A 62 1.88 -24.97 -2.03
CA PHE A 62 2.39 -26.11 -1.26
C PHE A 62 1.44 -27.31 -1.25
N THR A 63 0.14 -27.12 -1.41
CA THR A 63 -0.85 -28.21 -1.33
C THR A 63 -1.35 -28.65 -2.70
N LEU A 64 -1.82 -27.73 -3.52
CA LEU A 64 -2.48 -28.03 -4.78
C LEU A 64 -1.50 -28.31 -5.92
N MET A 65 -0.44 -27.48 -6.04
CA MET A 65 0.48 -27.55 -7.17
C MET A 65 1.22 -28.90 -7.26
N PRO A 66 1.76 -29.50 -6.17
CA PRO A 66 2.40 -30.82 -6.25
C PRO A 66 1.42 -31.91 -6.73
N GLY A 67 0.19 -31.88 -6.26
CA GLY A 67 -0.85 -32.80 -6.71
C GLY A 67 -1.14 -32.68 -8.22
N LEU A 68 -1.26 -31.46 -8.72
CA LEU A 68 -1.46 -31.19 -10.16
C LEU A 68 -0.28 -31.63 -10.99
N LEU A 69 0.96 -31.37 -10.55
CA LEU A 69 2.16 -31.79 -11.27
C LEU A 69 2.24 -33.30 -11.39
N VAL A 70 1.91 -34.05 -10.34
CA VAL A 70 1.87 -35.51 -10.40
C VAL A 70 0.74 -36.01 -11.31
N LEU A 71 -0.46 -35.42 -11.19
CA LEU A 71 -1.63 -35.80 -12.00
C LEU A 71 -1.42 -35.57 -13.49
N PHE A 72 -0.85 -34.42 -13.85
CA PHE A 72 -0.64 -34.02 -15.25
C PHE A 72 0.75 -34.37 -15.79
N SER A 73 1.60 -35.14 -15.07
CA SER A 73 2.96 -35.45 -15.46
C SER A 73 3.05 -36.02 -16.88
N LYS A 74 2.19 -37.00 -17.24
CA LYS A 74 2.17 -37.60 -18.59
C LYS A 74 1.82 -36.58 -19.70
N LEU A 75 0.97 -35.62 -19.38
CA LEU A 75 0.59 -34.54 -20.31
C LEU A 75 1.73 -33.56 -20.50
N ILE A 76 2.40 -33.20 -19.41
CA ILE A 76 3.59 -32.33 -19.40
C ILE A 76 4.70 -32.94 -20.26
N ASP A 77 4.98 -34.25 -20.10
CA ASP A 77 5.99 -34.95 -20.89
C ASP A 77 5.62 -34.98 -22.39
N LYS A 78 4.32 -35.20 -22.70
CA LYS A 78 3.84 -35.23 -24.08
C LYS A 78 3.93 -33.86 -24.77
N THR A 79 3.79 -32.77 -24.02
CA THR A 79 3.82 -31.39 -24.52
C THR A 79 5.22 -30.77 -24.42
N ARG A 80 6.24 -31.54 -24.03
CA ARG A 80 7.61 -31.06 -23.90
C ARG A 80 8.12 -30.52 -25.24
N HIS A 81 8.53 -29.26 -25.25
CA HIS A 81 9.13 -28.61 -26.39
C HIS A 81 10.55 -28.13 -26.08
N LYS A 82 11.30 -27.71 -27.10
CA LYS A 82 12.64 -27.14 -26.92
C LYS A 82 12.57 -25.90 -26.03
N ASN A 83 13.57 -25.73 -25.17
CA ASN A 83 13.70 -24.54 -24.36
C ASN A 83 13.87 -23.31 -25.27
N LEU A 84 12.88 -22.39 -25.22
CA LEU A 84 12.88 -21.17 -26.05
C LEU A 84 13.71 -20.05 -25.40
N VAL A 85 14.02 -20.16 -24.11
CA VAL A 85 14.79 -19.15 -23.38
C VAL A 85 16.27 -19.38 -23.62
N PRO A 86 17.01 -18.44 -24.25
CA PRO A 86 18.41 -18.60 -24.57
C PRO A 86 19.28 -18.51 -23.32
N ARG A 87 20.48 -19.11 -23.40
CA ARG A 87 21.52 -18.85 -22.40
C ARG A 87 22.10 -17.45 -22.60
N ILE A 88 22.20 -16.68 -21.52
CA ILE A 88 22.67 -15.28 -21.54
C ILE A 88 24.13 -15.14 -21.08
N THR A 89 24.96 -16.14 -21.38
CA THR A 89 26.40 -16.14 -21.01
C THR A 89 27.14 -14.89 -21.49
N ALA A 90 26.72 -14.30 -22.63
CA ALA A 90 27.29 -13.05 -23.14
C ALA A 90 27.00 -11.87 -22.20
N VAL A 91 25.78 -11.80 -21.61
CA VAL A 91 25.40 -10.76 -20.63
C VAL A 91 26.26 -10.89 -19.38
N GLY A 92 26.38 -12.11 -18.80
CA GLY A 92 27.22 -12.32 -17.62
C GLY A 92 28.69 -11.97 -17.83
N LYS A 93 29.26 -12.24 -19.02
CA LYS A 93 30.64 -11.83 -19.39
C LYS A 93 30.74 -10.31 -19.54
N PHE A 94 29.72 -9.67 -20.10
CA PHE A 94 29.62 -8.21 -20.18
C PHE A 94 29.62 -7.60 -18.79
N ASP A 95 28.80 -8.11 -17.87
CA ASP A 95 28.67 -7.59 -16.50
C ASP A 95 30.00 -7.70 -15.73
N VAL A 96 30.70 -8.84 -15.85
CA VAL A 96 32.02 -8.98 -15.24
C VAL A 96 33.04 -7.98 -15.81
N LYS A 97 32.98 -7.69 -17.14
CA LYS A 97 33.88 -6.74 -17.80
C LYS A 97 33.60 -5.30 -17.39
N THR A 98 32.33 -4.92 -17.26
CA THR A 98 31.90 -3.53 -17.00
C THR A 98 31.69 -3.19 -15.53
N ARG A 99 32.01 -4.12 -14.62
CA ARG A 99 31.74 -3.99 -13.18
C ARG A 99 32.29 -2.74 -12.49
N TYR A 100 33.30 -2.09 -13.04
CA TYR A 100 33.85 -0.84 -12.50
C TYR A 100 33.25 0.42 -13.15
N ILE A 101 32.45 0.26 -14.21
CA ILE A 101 31.86 1.37 -14.98
C ILE A 101 30.38 1.54 -14.65
N VAL A 102 29.60 0.46 -14.70
CA VAL A 102 28.14 0.50 -14.56
C VAL A 102 27.69 0.87 -13.14
N PRO A 103 28.24 0.33 -12.04
CA PRO A 103 27.79 0.71 -10.71
C PRO A 103 27.97 2.17 -10.34
N PRO A 104 29.10 2.86 -10.68
CA PRO A 104 29.20 4.32 -10.50
C PRO A 104 28.19 5.12 -11.33
N ILE A 105 27.95 4.72 -12.58
CA ILE A 105 26.90 5.36 -13.42
C ILE A 105 25.54 5.16 -12.78
N PHE A 106 25.25 3.95 -12.33
CA PHE A 106 24.00 3.64 -11.64
C PHE A 106 23.83 4.48 -10.35
N ALA A 107 24.90 4.70 -9.58
CA ALA A 107 24.85 5.56 -8.41
C ALA A 107 24.43 7.01 -8.76
N VAL A 108 24.95 7.56 -9.87
CA VAL A 108 24.53 8.88 -10.35
C VAL A 108 23.08 8.88 -10.81
N VAL A 109 22.66 7.84 -11.55
CA VAL A 109 21.27 7.68 -12.02
C VAL A 109 20.30 7.55 -10.84
N ILE A 110 20.64 6.80 -9.80
CA ILE A 110 19.81 6.67 -8.59
C ILE A 110 19.62 8.03 -7.89
N ILE A 111 20.69 8.81 -7.73
CA ILE A 111 20.60 10.11 -7.07
C ILE A 111 19.69 11.04 -7.89
N ALA A 112 19.87 11.11 -9.21
CA ALA A 112 19.00 11.89 -10.07
C ALA A 112 17.54 11.40 -10.02
N ALA A 113 17.32 10.09 -10.07
CA ALA A 113 16.00 9.48 -9.99
C ALA A 113 15.32 9.73 -8.63
N ALA A 114 16.08 9.71 -7.53
CA ALA A 114 15.56 10.04 -6.21
C ALA A 114 15.08 11.51 -6.14
N VAL A 115 15.82 12.44 -6.72
CA VAL A 115 15.40 13.85 -6.80
C VAL A 115 14.12 13.98 -7.62
N PHE A 116 14.04 13.38 -8.81
CA PHE A 116 12.85 13.45 -9.66
C PHE A 116 11.65 12.72 -9.06
N ALA A 117 11.85 11.61 -8.37
CA ALA A 117 10.78 10.90 -7.66
C ALA A 117 10.19 11.73 -6.51
N ASN A 118 11.02 12.53 -5.81
CA ASN A 118 10.53 13.46 -4.79
C ASN A 118 9.81 14.68 -5.38
N LEU A 119 10.07 15.02 -6.63
CA LEU A 119 9.38 16.08 -7.38
C LEU A 119 8.17 15.55 -8.16
N CYS A 120 7.79 14.29 -7.96
CA CYS A 120 6.64 13.68 -8.62
C CYS A 120 5.37 14.49 -8.31
N PRO A 121 4.58 14.91 -9.30
CA PRO A 121 3.33 15.62 -9.08
C PRO A 121 2.26 14.64 -8.63
N TYR A 122 2.02 14.61 -7.33
CA TYR A 122 0.96 13.79 -6.74
C TYR A 122 -0.39 14.48 -6.86
N CYS A 123 -1.46 13.70 -7.02
CA CYS A 123 -2.83 14.14 -6.86
C CYS A 123 -3.54 13.32 -5.78
N TYR A 124 -4.43 13.96 -5.05
CA TYR A 124 -5.16 13.42 -3.92
C TYR A 124 -6.62 13.15 -4.26
N THR A 125 -7.13 13.80 -5.30
CA THR A 125 -8.40 13.48 -5.96
C THR A 125 -8.15 12.70 -7.25
N TYR A 126 -9.09 11.87 -7.66
CA TYR A 126 -8.97 11.03 -8.86
C TYR A 126 -9.93 11.42 -9.99
N THR A 127 -10.71 12.47 -9.78
CA THR A 127 -11.74 12.94 -10.73
C THR A 127 -11.16 13.42 -12.05
N ASP A 128 -9.98 14.03 -12.00
CA ASP A 128 -9.31 14.61 -13.17
C ASP A 128 -8.36 13.65 -13.89
N LEU A 129 -8.09 12.48 -13.29
CA LEU A 129 -7.21 11.50 -13.91
C LEU A 129 -7.89 10.84 -15.13
N VAL A 130 -7.17 10.83 -16.26
CA VAL A 130 -7.66 10.28 -17.52
C VAL A 130 -7.11 8.86 -17.71
N THR A 131 -7.96 7.94 -18.15
CA THR A 131 -7.60 6.56 -18.49
C THR A 131 -7.56 6.34 -20.00
N ALA A 132 -6.79 5.35 -20.46
CA ALA A 132 -6.75 4.96 -21.86
C ALA A 132 -8.15 4.50 -22.37
N LYS A 133 -8.92 3.86 -21.49
CA LYS A 133 -10.30 3.47 -21.74
C LYS A 133 -11.22 4.24 -20.79
N GLN A 134 -11.93 5.21 -21.31
CA GLN A 134 -12.90 5.99 -20.53
C GLN A 134 -14.22 5.26 -20.34
N SER A 135 -14.83 5.41 -19.17
CA SER A 135 -16.24 5.05 -18.95
C SER A 135 -17.17 6.14 -19.48
N GLU A 136 -18.43 5.80 -19.76
CA GLU A 136 -19.45 6.78 -20.16
C GLU A 136 -19.57 7.92 -19.16
N ARG A 137 -19.46 7.61 -17.84
CA ARG A 137 -19.48 8.62 -16.78
C ARG A 137 -18.28 9.57 -16.87
N GLN A 138 -17.09 9.07 -17.11
CA GLN A 138 -15.88 9.91 -17.28
C GLN A 138 -15.98 10.81 -18.50
N ALA A 139 -16.46 10.25 -19.63
CA ALA A 139 -16.66 11.02 -20.85
C ALA A 139 -17.71 12.14 -20.65
N ALA A 140 -18.82 11.84 -19.96
CA ALA A 140 -19.84 12.82 -19.61
C ALA A 140 -19.27 13.91 -18.68
N TYR A 141 -18.53 13.52 -17.65
CA TYR A 141 -17.89 14.46 -16.71
C TYR A 141 -16.92 15.41 -17.44
N GLN A 142 -16.05 14.88 -18.28
CA GLN A 142 -15.10 15.70 -19.07
C GLN A 142 -15.82 16.68 -20.00
N LYS A 143 -16.94 16.26 -20.59
CA LYS A 143 -17.76 17.13 -21.44
C LYS A 143 -18.40 18.26 -20.63
N ILE A 144 -18.99 17.93 -19.45
CA ILE A 144 -19.59 18.93 -18.56
C ILE A 144 -18.50 19.92 -18.09
N LYS A 145 -17.34 19.40 -17.66
CA LYS A 145 -16.21 20.22 -17.24
C LYS A 145 -15.71 21.16 -18.35
N GLY A 146 -15.68 20.68 -19.59
CA GLY A 146 -15.24 21.47 -20.74
C GLY A 146 -16.20 22.61 -21.10
N GLU A 147 -17.51 22.41 -20.91
CA GLU A 147 -18.55 23.40 -21.24
C GLU A 147 -18.85 24.37 -20.09
N PHE A 148 -18.89 23.89 -18.85
CA PHE A 148 -19.34 24.65 -17.67
C PHE A 148 -18.20 24.99 -16.69
N GLY A 149 -16.99 24.53 -16.95
CA GLY A 149 -15.87 24.69 -16.00
C GLY A 149 -15.89 23.68 -14.86
N THR A 150 -15.01 23.90 -13.89
CA THR A 150 -14.95 23.13 -12.63
C THR A 150 -15.74 23.87 -11.55
N SER A 151 -16.65 23.16 -10.88
CA SER A 151 -17.28 23.66 -9.67
C SER A 151 -16.53 23.05 -8.47
N ASN A 152 -15.71 23.85 -7.82
CA ASN A 152 -15.12 23.50 -6.54
C ASN A 152 -16.01 24.08 -5.44
N MET A 153 -16.46 23.24 -4.51
CA MET A 153 -17.41 23.61 -3.47
C MET A 153 -16.87 23.19 -2.11
N VAL A 154 -16.89 24.14 -1.18
CA VAL A 154 -16.57 23.90 0.23
C VAL A 154 -17.80 24.23 1.07
N ALA A 155 -18.20 23.30 1.92
CA ALA A 155 -19.28 23.51 2.90
C ALA A 155 -18.69 23.78 4.28
N ILE A 156 -19.21 24.80 4.94
CA ILE A 156 -18.87 25.18 6.29
C ILE A 156 -20.08 24.87 7.16
N ILE A 157 -19.89 24.05 8.16
CA ILE A 157 -20.94 23.62 9.10
C ILE A 157 -20.69 24.36 10.42
N VAL A 158 -21.66 25.15 10.87
CA VAL A 158 -21.60 25.93 12.12
C VAL A 158 -22.81 25.62 12.97
N PRO A 159 -22.81 25.88 14.30
CA PRO A 159 -24.00 25.80 15.13
C PRO A 159 -25.11 26.67 14.58
N ALA A 160 -26.35 26.16 14.55
CA ALA A 160 -27.51 26.88 14.03
C ALA A 160 -27.97 27.99 14.99
N GLY A 161 -28.54 29.08 14.42
CA GLY A 161 -29.24 30.13 15.15
C GLY A 161 -28.48 31.44 15.31
N ASP A 162 -27.19 31.51 14.99
CA ASP A 162 -26.41 32.76 14.97
C ASP A 162 -26.32 33.33 13.55
N TYR A 163 -27.44 33.79 13.03
CA TYR A 163 -27.55 34.32 11.66
C TYR A 163 -26.69 35.57 11.43
N GLU A 164 -26.39 36.35 12.49
CA GLU A 164 -25.53 37.53 12.38
C GLU A 164 -24.09 37.14 12.08
N SER A 165 -23.54 36.15 12.78
CA SER A 165 -22.20 35.62 12.52
C SER A 165 -22.15 34.89 11.19
N GLU A 166 -23.18 34.09 10.83
CA GLU A 166 -23.29 33.43 9.53
C GLU A 166 -23.25 34.47 8.38
N GLY A 167 -24.01 35.54 8.47
CA GLY A 167 -24.04 36.62 7.47
C GLY A 167 -22.68 37.32 7.31
N LYS A 168 -21.97 37.57 8.43
CA LYS A 168 -20.63 38.17 8.39
C LYS A 168 -19.61 37.25 7.74
N ILE A 169 -19.66 35.94 8.02
CA ILE A 169 -18.81 34.96 7.41
C ILE A 169 -19.04 34.91 5.91
N LEU A 170 -20.30 34.84 5.47
CA LEU A 170 -20.64 34.81 4.04
C LEU A 170 -20.15 36.07 3.33
N ALA A 171 -20.38 37.26 3.92
CA ALA A 171 -19.91 38.51 3.35
C ALA A 171 -18.38 38.63 3.28
N GLU A 172 -17.65 38.13 4.30
CA GLU A 172 -16.19 38.11 4.29
C GLU A 172 -15.66 37.14 3.24
N LEU A 173 -16.28 35.97 3.07
CA LEU A 173 -15.95 35.01 2.03
C LEU A 173 -16.23 35.55 0.62
N ASP A 174 -17.38 36.18 0.38
CA ASP A 174 -17.71 36.80 -0.92
C ASP A 174 -16.74 37.93 -1.31
N SER A 175 -16.07 38.54 -0.33
CA SER A 175 -15.02 39.55 -0.59
C SER A 175 -13.69 38.94 -1.07
N CYS A 176 -13.52 37.62 -0.97
CA CYS A 176 -12.29 36.92 -1.35
C CYS A 176 -12.23 36.68 -2.87
N PRO A 177 -11.10 36.94 -3.54
CA PRO A 177 -10.99 36.73 -4.97
C PRO A 177 -11.06 35.27 -5.40
N GLU A 178 -10.83 34.32 -4.47
CA GLU A 178 -10.88 32.88 -4.70
C GLU A 178 -12.32 32.33 -4.70
N VAL A 179 -13.32 33.15 -4.26
CA VAL A 179 -14.72 32.78 -4.17
C VAL A 179 -15.50 33.34 -5.36
N ASP A 180 -16.31 32.50 -5.98
CA ASP A 180 -17.24 32.87 -7.04
C ASP A 180 -18.57 33.35 -6.44
N SER A 181 -19.09 32.60 -5.47
CA SER A 181 -20.31 32.92 -4.75
C SER A 181 -20.43 32.13 -3.45
N THR A 182 -21.23 32.66 -2.52
CA THR A 182 -21.58 31.93 -1.30
C THR A 182 -23.09 31.72 -1.19
N GLN A 183 -23.49 30.71 -0.41
CA GLN A 183 -24.88 30.37 -0.15
C GLN A 183 -25.06 29.91 1.29
N GLY A 184 -25.95 30.57 1.99
CA GLY A 184 -26.42 30.21 3.33
C GLY A 184 -27.81 30.84 3.57
N LEU A 185 -28.48 30.53 4.67
CA LEU A 185 -29.77 31.17 4.97
C LEU A 185 -29.63 32.68 5.13
N ALA A 186 -28.48 33.13 5.68
CA ALA A 186 -28.24 34.53 6.00
C ALA A 186 -28.01 35.45 4.77
N ASN A 187 -27.82 34.89 3.56
CA ASN A 187 -27.67 35.67 2.33
C ASN A 187 -28.72 35.36 1.25
N ILE A 188 -29.82 34.70 1.63
CA ILE A 188 -30.99 34.53 0.75
C ILE A 188 -31.92 35.73 0.91
N GLU A 189 -32.14 36.45 -0.18
CA GLU A 189 -33.12 37.51 -0.23
C GLU A 189 -34.55 36.94 -0.21
N ALA A 190 -35.36 37.41 0.75
CA ALA A 190 -36.75 36.98 0.90
C ALA A 190 -37.69 37.82 0.05
N MET A 191 -37.85 39.09 0.41
CA MET A 191 -38.79 40.04 -0.21
C MET A 191 -38.26 41.46 -0.01
N ASP A 192 -38.45 42.32 -1.00
CA ASP A 192 -38.21 43.76 -0.94
C ASP A 192 -36.85 44.18 -0.35
N GLY A 193 -35.82 43.41 -0.61
CA GLY A 193 -34.46 43.67 -0.12
C GLY A 193 -34.16 43.19 1.29
N TYR A 194 -35.08 42.55 1.96
CA TYR A 194 -34.84 41.86 3.25
C TYR A 194 -34.31 40.48 3.04
N MET A 195 -33.34 40.10 3.85
CA MET A 195 -32.82 38.72 3.90
C MET A 195 -33.72 37.84 4.75
N LEU A 196 -33.72 36.53 4.48
CA LEU A 196 -34.51 35.56 5.26
C LEU A 196 -34.20 35.60 6.77
N THR A 197 -33.00 35.97 7.13
CA THR A 197 -32.53 36.00 8.52
C THR A 197 -32.59 37.39 9.15
N ASP A 198 -33.07 38.41 8.43
CA ASP A 198 -33.26 39.75 9.00
C ASP A 198 -34.31 39.70 10.11
N ALA A 199 -33.95 40.24 11.27
CA ALA A 199 -34.85 40.32 12.42
C ALA A 199 -35.78 41.52 12.27
N LEU A 200 -37.06 41.25 12.02
CA LEU A 200 -38.09 42.25 11.79
C LEU A 200 -38.93 42.50 13.05
N THR A 201 -39.43 43.75 13.18
CA THR A 201 -40.47 44.08 14.15
C THR A 201 -41.85 43.69 13.62
N PRO A 202 -42.91 43.58 14.49
CA PRO A 202 -44.28 43.33 14.05
C PRO A 202 -44.77 44.31 12.99
N ARG A 203 -44.32 45.55 13.05
CA ARG A 203 -44.70 46.60 12.10
C ARG A 203 -44.06 46.38 10.74
N GLN A 204 -42.78 46.06 10.73
CA GLN A 204 -42.03 45.73 9.48
C GLN A 204 -42.62 44.51 8.80
N LEU A 205 -42.91 43.44 9.56
CA LEU A 205 -43.57 42.26 9.01
C LEU A 205 -44.96 42.56 8.48
N SER A 206 -45.76 43.36 9.18
CA SER A 206 -47.10 43.80 8.73
C SER A 206 -47.03 44.52 7.39
N GLU A 207 -46.08 45.43 7.22
CA GLU A 207 -45.87 46.19 5.97
C GLU A 207 -45.34 45.26 4.85
N LEU A 208 -44.41 44.37 5.14
CA LEU A 208 -43.79 43.44 4.17
C LEU A 208 -44.79 42.40 3.66
N ALA A 209 -45.50 41.74 4.55
CA ALA A 209 -46.46 40.66 4.21
C ALA A 209 -47.88 41.16 3.91
N ASN A 210 -48.10 42.47 3.91
CA ASN A 210 -49.42 43.10 3.77
C ASN A 210 -50.48 42.51 4.72
N LEU A 211 -50.05 42.26 5.97
CA LEU A 211 -50.88 41.74 7.05
C LEU A 211 -51.41 42.89 7.94
N ASP A 212 -52.57 42.67 8.59
CA ASP A 212 -53.02 43.60 9.61
C ASP A 212 -52.01 43.66 10.78
N TYR A 213 -51.68 44.83 11.25
CA TYR A 213 -50.70 45.05 12.33
C TYR A 213 -51.08 44.34 13.65
N GLU A 214 -52.37 44.26 14.00
CA GLU A 214 -52.82 43.56 15.21
C GLU A 214 -52.63 42.03 15.06
N ILE A 215 -52.72 41.49 13.82
CA ILE A 215 -52.43 40.07 13.51
C ILE A 215 -50.92 39.82 13.63
N ALA A 216 -50.10 40.65 13.00
CA ALA A 216 -48.64 40.54 13.13
C ALA A 216 -48.18 40.62 14.59
N LYS A 217 -48.75 41.53 15.36
CA LYS A 217 -48.45 41.69 16.78
C LYS A 217 -48.90 40.48 17.63
N ALA A 218 -50.07 39.90 17.31
CA ALA A 218 -50.55 38.68 17.98
C ALA A 218 -49.62 37.48 17.66
N LEU A 219 -49.16 37.35 16.42
CA LEU A 219 -48.20 36.32 15.97
C LEU A 219 -46.87 36.41 16.74
N TYR A 220 -46.31 37.62 16.87
CA TYR A 220 -45.10 37.86 17.68
C TYR A 220 -45.30 37.55 19.16
N GLY A 221 -46.50 37.84 19.69
CA GLY A 221 -46.85 37.47 21.05
C GLY A 221 -46.92 35.95 21.25
N ALA A 222 -47.48 35.23 20.31
CA ALA A 222 -47.53 33.77 20.33
C ALA A 222 -46.14 33.16 20.23
N TYR A 223 -45.31 33.64 19.30
CA TYR A 223 -43.92 33.22 19.14
C TYR A 223 -43.10 33.38 20.43
N ALA A 224 -43.17 34.54 21.04
CA ALA A 224 -42.45 34.82 22.28
C ALA A 224 -42.93 33.98 23.47
N VAL A 225 -44.20 33.54 23.47
CA VAL A 225 -44.76 32.62 24.49
C VAL A 225 -44.17 31.22 24.30
N GLU A 226 -44.13 30.71 23.08
CA GLU A 226 -43.66 29.36 22.78
C GLU A 226 -42.15 29.19 22.98
N HIS A 227 -41.40 30.28 22.74
CA HIS A 227 -39.93 30.26 22.86
C HIS A 227 -39.42 30.78 24.22
N ASP A 228 -40.28 30.95 25.25
CA ASP A 228 -39.92 31.44 26.59
C ASP A 228 -39.24 32.83 26.61
N GLU A 229 -39.43 33.66 25.59
CA GLU A 229 -38.79 34.97 25.42
C GLU A 229 -39.57 36.13 26.04
N TYR A 230 -40.35 35.86 27.07
CA TYR A 230 -41.12 36.86 27.77
C TYR A 230 -40.30 38.04 28.31
N GLY A 231 -39.02 37.82 28.62
CA GLY A 231 -38.13 38.84 29.14
C GLY A 231 -37.87 39.98 28.15
N GLU A 232 -37.91 39.70 26.87
CA GLU A 232 -37.68 40.68 25.80
C GLU A 232 -38.91 41.55 25.47
N ILE A 233 -40.10 41.07 25.84
CA ILE A 233 -41.38 41.79 25.65
C ILE A 233 -41.59 42.89 26.70
N ILE A 234 -40.76 43.00 27.74
CA ILE A 234 -40.94 43.96 28.86
C ILE A 234 -41.00 45.40 28.37
N ASN A 235 -40.35 45.72 27.25
CA ASN A 235 -40.42 47.08 26.64
C ASN A 235 -41.55 47.24 25.61
N GLY A 236 -42.39 46.23 25.44
CA GLY A 236 -43.51 46.18 24.50
C GLY A 236 -43.16 45.40 23.20
N LEU A 237 -44.17 44.71 22.69
CA LEU A 237 -44.07 43.92 21.44
C LEU A 237 -43.67 44.74 20.20
N SER A 238 -43.79 46.07 20.24
CA SER A 238 -43.48 46.94 19.09
C SER A 238 -42.00 46.97 18.71
N ASP A 239 -41.10 46.72 19.65
CA ASP A 239 -39.65 46.76 19.45
C ASP A 239 -39.01 45.34 19.44
N TYR A 240 -39.81 44.32 19.72
CA TYR A 240 -39.38 42.92 19.68
C TYR A 240 -39.14 42.48 18.24
N LYS A 241 -38.00 41.87 17.98
CA LYS A 241 -37.57 41.48 16.65
C LYS A 241 -37.40 39.98 16.59
N VAL A 242 -37.91 39.35 15.53
CA VAL A 242 -37.76 37.94 15.24
C VAL A 242 -37.20 37.78 13.81
N PRO A 243 -36.25 36.90 13.56
CA PRO A 243 -35.80 36.61 12.21
C PRO A 243 -36.97 36.20 11.32
N LEU A 244 -37.00 36.71 10.10
CA LEU A 244 -38.09 36.47 9.16
C LEU A 244 -38.29 34.97 8.87
N TYR A 245 -37.18 34.23 8.74
CA TYR A 245 -37.21 32.79 8.59
C TYR A 245 -37.91 32.08 9.75
N ASP A 246 -37.52 32.40 10.99
CA ASP A 246 -38.07 31.75 12.18
C ASP A 246 -39.57 32.08 12.34
N MET A 247 -39.94 33.29 11.99
CA MET A 247 -41.34 33.71 11.97
C MET A 247 -42.18 32.99 10.91
N PHE A 248 -41.64 32.78 9.72
CA PHE A 248 -42.34 32.00 8.69
C PHE A 248 -42.46 30.52 9.07
N MET A 249 -41.44 29.94 9.67
CA MET A 249 -41.49 28.56 10.13
C MET A 249 -42.49 28.36 11.26
N PHE A 250 -42.54 29.33 12.19
CA PHE A 250 -43.53 29.38 13.26
C PHE A 250 -44.96 29.51 12.68
N LEU A 251 -45.19 30.44 11.76
CA LEU A 251 -46.46 30.59 11.09
C LEU A 251 -46.92 29.32 10.38
N LYS A 252 -46.02 28.63 9.69
CA LYS A 252 -46.31 27.35 9.06
C LYS A 252 -46.77 26.31 10.07
N GLN A 253 -46.05 26.17 11.19
CA GLN A 253 -46.39 25.23 12.26
C GLN A 253 -47.75 25.54 12.85
N GLU A 254 -48.06 26.81 13.15
CA GLU A 254 -49.35 27.24 13.69
C GLU A 254 -50.52 27.01 12.70
N MET A 255 -50.26 27.09 11.39
CA MET A 255 -51.23 26.75 10.35
C MET A 255 -51.45 25.22 10.24
N GLU A 256 -50.40 24.42 10.32
CA GLU A 256 -50.48 22.95 10.31
C GLU A 256 -51.22 22.43 11.56
N ASP A 257 -51.02 23.05 12.73
CA ASP A 257 -51.72 22.74 13.97
C ASP A 257 -53.17 23.21 13.99
N GLY A 258 -53.56 24.01 13.00
CA GLY A 258 -54.92 24.52 12.84
C GLY A 258 -55.24 25.70 13.73
N ASN A 259 -54.24 26.33 14.36
CA ASN A 259 -54.42 27.50 15.25
C ASN A 259 -54.64 28.80 14.45
N ILE A 260 -54.10 28.85 13.23
CA ILE A 260 -54.24 30.00 12.34
C ILE A 260 -54.86 29.55 11.02
N THR A 261 -55.88 30.27 10.56
CA THR A 261 -56.50 30.03 9.24
C THR A 261 -56.51 31.35 8.47
N LEU A 262 -55.92 31.39 7.29
CA LEU A 262 -55.82 32.54 6.41
C LEU A 262 -56.79 32.45 5.22
N GLY A 263 -57.14 33.56 4.58
CA GLY A 263 -57.99 33.56 3.38
C GLY A 263 -57.31 32.90 2.19
N GLY A 264 -58.08 32.25 1.25
CA GLY A 264 -57.58 31.37 0.23
C GLY A 264 -56.45 31.94 -0.66
N ASP A 265 -56.53 33.18 -1.12
CA ASP A 265 -55.50 33.78 -1.99
C ASP A 265 -54.16 33.98 -1.25
N VAL A 266 -54.17 34.24 0.05
CA VAL A 266 -52.98 34.40 0.89
C VAL A 266 -52.39 33.02 1.22
N GLN A 267 -53.27 32.06 1.47
CA GLN A 267 -52.85 30.69 1.76
C GLN A 267 -52.07 30.06 0.60
N ASP A 268 -52.57 30.17 -0.64
CA ASP A 268 -51.90 29.63 -1.82
C ASP A 268 -50.48 30.23 -2.01
N THR A 269 -50.33 31.54 -1.74
CA THR A 269 -49.02 32.22 -1.83
C THR A 269 -48.06 31.77 -0.74
N LEU A 270 -48.57 31.56 0.49
CA LEU A 270 -47.77 31.07 1.60
C LEU A 270 -47.37 29.59 1.42
N ASP A 271 -48.23 28.76 0.88
CA ASP A 271 -47.93 27.35 0.61
C ASP A 271 -46.76 27.23 -0.40
N ASP A 272 -46.72 28.05 -1.44
CA ASP A 272 -45.60 28.11 -2.37
C ASP A 272 -44.32 28.60 -1.70
N LEU A 273 -44.39 29.59 -0.82
CA LEU A 273 -43.28 30.10 -0.05
C LEU A 273 -42.76 29.03 0.93
N PHE A 274 -43.62 28.36 1.68
CA PHE A 274 -43.27 27.31 2.61
C PHE A 274 -42.59 26.13 1.88
N ALA A 275 -43.07 25.76 0.69
CA ALA A 275 -42.40 24.71 -0.11
C ALA A 275 -40.99 25.11 -0.57
N GLN A 276 -40.70 26.40 -0.74
CA GLN A 276 -39.36 26.91 -1.02
C GLN A 276 -38.48 26.95 0.23
N LEU A 277 -39.06 27.43 1.36
CA LEU A 277 -38.37 27.44 2.65
C LEU A 277 -38.00 26.03 3.13
N ASP A 278 -38.88 25.05 2.97
CA ASP A 278 -38.60 23.65 3.28
C ASP A 278 -37.41 23.11 2.47
N LYS A 279 -37.34 23.44 1.19
CA LYS A 279 -36.21 23.08 0.35
C LYS A 279 -34.91 23.73 0.82
N ALA A 280 -34.98 25.02 1.19
CA ALA A 280 -33.82 25.73 1.72
C ALA A 280 -33.41 25.16 3.08
N GLN A 281 -34.35 24.87 3.96
CA GLN A 281 -34.10 24.27 5.27
C GLN A 281 -33.38 22.90 5.11
N VAL A 282 -33.96 21.99 4.35
CA VAL A 282 -33.37 20.63 4.14
C VAL A 282 -31.93 20.70 3.62
N GLN A 283 -31.59 21.76 2.87
CA GLN A 283 -30.26 21.92 2.30
C GLN A 283 -29.29 22.71 3.18
N LEU A 284 -29.77 23.73 3.92
CA LEU A 284 -28.91 24.71 4.54
C LEU A 284 -28.96 24.71 6.07
N GLN A 285 -29.97 24.11 6.70
CA GLN A 285 -30.09 24.10 8.16
C GLN A 285 -30.69 22.78 8.65
N SER A 286 -30.19 22.33 9.79
CA SER A 286 -30.75 21.26 10.61
C SER A 286 -31.03 21.79 12.01
N ASP A 287 -31.62 20.97 12.89
CA ASP A 287 -31.91 21.36 14.28
C ASP A 287 -30.69 21.87 15.06
N LYS A 288 -29.48 21.48 14.67
CA LYS A 288 -28.26 21.79 15.44
C LYS A 288 -27.22 22.57 14.64
N TYR A 289 -27.26 22.51 13.33
CA TYR A 289 -26.19 23.05 12.49
C TYR A 289 -26.76 23.78 11.28
N SER A 290 -26.15 24.90 10.93
CA SER A 290 -26.31 25.60 9.65
C SER A 290 -25.19 25.20 8.69
N ARG A 291 -25.49 25.11 7.41
CA ARG A 291 -24.56 24.84 6.33
C ARG A 291 -24.37 26.07 5.45
N LEU A 292 -23.18 26.64 5.49
CA LEU A 292 -22.74 27.67 4.57
C LEU A 292 -21.96 27.02 3.45
N VAL A 293 -22.19 27.41 2.21
CA VAL A 293 -21.53 26.85 1.02
C VAL A 293 -20.78 27.97 0.32
N ALA A 294 -19.49 27.74 0.05
CA ALA A 294 -18.66 28.60 -0.80
C ALA A 294 -18.33 27.88 -2.09
N TYR A 295 -18.66 28.49 -3.21
CA TYR A 295 -18.24 28.05 -4.54
C TYR A 295 -16.94 28.77 -4.91
N LEU A 296 -15.91 27.99 -5.22
CA LEU A 296 -14.57 28.51 -5.46
C LEU A 296 -14.26 28.51 -6.95
N ASN A 297 -13.59 29.57 -7.41
CA ASN A 297 -13.11 29.70 -8.78
C ASN A 297 -11.68 29.14 -8.99
N VAL A 298 -11.12 28.50 -7.95
CA VAL A 298 -9.82 27.85 -7.95
C VAL A 298 -9.96 26.33 -8.08
N PRO A 299 -8.96 25.62 -8.63
CA PRO A 299 -9.04 24.16 -8.77
C PRO A 299 -9.16 23.44 -7.42
N GLU A 300 -9.65 22.18 -7.41
CA GLU A 300 -9.81 21.41 -6.17
C GLU A 300 -8.46 21.18 -5.44
N GLU A 301 -7.36 21.11 -6.18
CA GLU A 301 -6.02 20.84 -5.66
C GLU A 301 -5.01 21.83 -6.22
N SER A 302 -4.54 22.73 -5.36
CA SER A 302 -3.38 23.59 -5.60
C SER A 302 -2.88 24.17 -4.28
N ASP A 303 -1.65 24.64 -4.24
CA ASP A 303 -1.09 25.33 -3.07
C ASP A 303 -1.92 26.58 -2.71
N GLU A 304 -2.43 27.29 -3.72
CA GLU A 304 -3.32 28.45 -3.56
C GLU A 304 -4.63 28.04 -2.89
N THR A 305 -5.23 26.95 -3.34
CA THR A 305 -6.50 26.45 -2.79
C THR A 305 -6.33 25.96 -1.35
N PHE A 306 -5.24 25.29 -1.04
CA PHE A 306 -4.95 24.83 0.33
C PHE A 306 -4.70 26.02 1.28
N ALA A 307 -3.97 27.05 0.83
CA ALA A 307 -3.82 28.29 1.60
C ALA A 307 -5.17 29.02 1.82
N PHE A 308 -6.08 28.91 0.84
CA PHE A 308 -7.42 29.47 0.99
C PHE A 308 -8.29 28.69 1.99
N VAL A 309 -8.16 27.38 2.08
CA VAL A 309 -8.82 26.58 3.13
C VAL A 309 -8.36 27.02 4.53
N ASP A 310 -7.07 27.27 4.74
CA ASP A 310 -6.56 27.82 5.99
C ASP A 310 -7.18 29.20 6.27
N LYS A 311 -7.32 30.05 5.24
CA LYS A 311 -7.99 31.35 5.36
C LYS A 311 -9.49 31.22 5.72
N ILE A 312 -10.19 30.21 5.20
CA ILE A 312 -11.58 29.90 5.62
C ILE A 312 -11.61 29.58 7.11
N HIS A 313 -10.68 28.76 7.61
CA HIS A 313 -10.58 28.47 9.04
C HIS A 313 -10.32 29.72 9.88
N ASP A 314 -9.46 30.63 9.40
CA ASP A 314 -9.19 31.91 10.06
C ASP A 314 -10.42 32.83 10.09
N ILE A 315 -11.22 32.86 9.01
CA ILE A 315 -12.44 33.64 8.94
C ILE A 315 -13.49 33.10 9.91
N VAL A 316 -13.77 31.81 9.84
CA VAL A 316 -14.80 31.14 10.66
C VAL A 316 -14.41 31.16 12.14
N GLY A 317 -13.12 30.95 12.44
CA GLY A 317 -12.58 30.98 13.81
C GLY A 317 -12.68 32.33 14.53
N LYS A 318 -12.97 33.43 13.82
CA LYS A 318 -13.27 34.71 14.47
C LYS A 318 -14.63 34.73 15.20
N TYR A 319 -15.56 33.89 14.75
CA TYR A 319 -16.95 33.86 15.20
C TYR A 319 -17.27 32.58 15.98
N TYR A 320 -16.62 31.46 15.66
CA TYR A 320 -16.82 30.16 16.29
C TYR A 320 -15.48 29.60 16.77
N ASP A 321 -15.31 29.38 18.07
CA ASP A 321 -14.02 28.97 18.67
C ASP A 321 -13.54 27.61 18.21
N SER A 322 -14.39 26.57 18.20
CA SER A 322 -14.01 25.20 17.87
C SER A 322 -15.15 24.30 17.41
N ASP A 323 -16.39 24.79 17.43
CA ASP A 323 -17.56 23.96 17.08
C ASP A 323 -18.01 24.25 15.63
N TYR A 324 -17.08 24.10 14.69
CA TYR A 324 -17.36 24.20 13.27
C TYR A 324 -16.55 23.17 12.46
N TYR A 325 -17.05 22.86 11.28
CA TYR A 325 -16.40 21.93 10.35
C TYR A 325 -16.33 22.54 8.96
N VAL A 326 -15.16 22.41 8.31
CA VAL A 326 -14.99 22.80 6.91
C VAL A 326 -14.81 21.50 6.10
N VAL A 327 -15.72 21.22 5.19
CA VAL A 327 -15.78 19.94 4.48
C VAL A 327 -15.95 20.14 2.97
N GLY A 328 -15.27 19.29 2.20
CA GLY A 328 -15.29 19.33 0.74
C GLY A 328 -14.25 18.40 0.14
N ASN A 329 -14.22 18.30 -1.19
CA ASN A 329 -13.15 17.56 -1.88
C ASN A 329 -11.79 18.19 -1.60
N THR A 330 -11.72 19.51 -1.62
CA THR A 330 -10.51 20.29 -1.38
C THR A 330 -9.94 20.08 0.02
N THR A 331 -10.78 20.11 1.07
CA THR A 331 -10.32 19.86 2.45
C THR A 331 -9.84 18.44 2.63
N SER A 332 -10.53 17.46 2.04
CA SER A 332 -10.09 16.07 2.02
C SER A 332 -8.76 15.90 1.30
N ALA A 333 -8.55 16.58 0.17
CA ALA A 333 -7.29 16.57 -0.56
C ALA A 333 -6.15 17.21 0.25
N MET A 334 -6.41 18.30 0.95
CA MET A 334 -5.47 18.98 1.85
C MET A 334 -5.03 18.07 3.00
N ASP A 335 -5.98 17.40 3.67
CA ASP A 335 -5.71 16.47 4.77
C ASP A 335 -4.85 15.29 4.31
N LEU A 336 -5.19 14.73 3.14
CA LEU A 336 -4.41 13.65 2.53
C LEU A 336 -3.01 14.12 2.14
N SER A 337 -2.87 15.33 1.59
CA SER A 337 -1.59 15.92 1.23
C SER A 337 -0.69 16.14 2.45
N SER A 338 -1.24 16.67 3.53
CA SER A 338 -0.50 16.93 4.77
C SER A 338 0.05 15.65 5.41
N SER A 339 -0.73 14.57 5.37
CA SER A 339 -0.35 13.26 5.94
C SER A 339 0.58 12.47 5.02
N PHE A 340 0.49 12.65 3.70
CA PHE A 340 1.18 11.84 2.71
C PHE A 340 2.70 11.84 2.85
N GLY A 341 3.31 13.00 3.11
CA GLY A 341 4.76 13.12 3.23
C GLY A 341 5.33 12.25 4.34
N GLN A 342 4.67 12.22 5.50
CA GLN A 342 5.05 11.40 6.65
C GLN A 342 4.80 9.91 6.37
N ASP A 343 3.64 9.58 5.82
CA ASP A 343 3.28 8.20 5.46
C ASP A 343 4.24 7.62 4.44
N ASN A 344 4.60 8.40 3.42
CA ASN A 344 5.55 7.96 2.40
C ASN A 344 6.92 7.61 2.97
N LEU A 345 7.47 8.48 3.82
CA LEU A 345 8.74 8.21 4.48
C LEU A 345 8.65 6.99 5.40
N LEU A 346 7.62 6.93 6.25
CA LEU A 346 7.39 5.84 7.19
C LEU A 346 7.28 4.50 6.47
N ILE A 347 6.43 4.41 5.45
CA ILE A 347 6.19 3.18 4.68
C ILE A 347 7.46 2.75 3.94
N SER A 348 8.17 3.68 3.30
CA SER A 348 9.40 3.37 2.56
C SER A 348 10.50 2.82 3.48
N VAL A 349 10.73 3.47 4.62
CA VAL A 349 11.74 3.03 5.59
C VAL A 349 11.34 1.70 6.23
N LEU A 350 10.07 1.56 6.63
CA LEU A 350 9.57 0.37 7.31
C LEU A 350 9.55 -0.85 6.36
N SER A 351 9.14 -0.66 5.11
CA SER A 351 9.19 -1.70 4.08
C SER A 351 10.63 -2.18 3.86
N ALA A 352 11.57 -1.26 3.68
CA ALA A 352 12.97 -1.60 3.51
C ALA A 352 13.53 -2.33 4.73
N LEU A 353 13.23 -1.85 5.95
CA LEU A 353 13.67 -2.47 7.19
C LEU A 353 13.14 -3.90 7.35
N PHE A 354 11.85 -4.11 7.13
CA PHE A 354 11.25 -5.45 7.24
C PHE A 354 11.83 -6.41 6.21
N VAL A 355 12.05 -5.96 4.97
CA VAL A 355 12.67 -6.77 3.93
C VAL A 355 14.14 -7.07 4.27
N ILE A 356 14.92 -6.10 4.78
CA ILE A 356 16.29 -6.34 5.28
C ILE A 356 16.29 -7.42 6.35
N LEU A 357 15.37 -7.36 7.29
CA LEU A 357 15.24 -8.30 8.39
C LEU A 357 15.01 -9.73 7.87
N VAL A 358 14.08 -9.92 6.94
CA VAL A 358 13.80 -11.22 6.33
C VAL A 358 15.02 -11.74 5.57
N LEU A 359 15.66 -10.90 4.76
CA LEU A 359 16.82 -11.29 3.96
C LEU A 359 18.04 -11.58 4.81
N LEU A 360 18.22 -10.87 5.92
CA LEU A 360 19.29 -11.12 6.89
C LEU A 360 19.25 -12.58 7.40
N PHE A 361 18.05 -13.03 7.77
CA PHE A 361 17.86 -14.41 8.23
C PHE A 361 17.95 -15.43 7.08
N THR A 362 17.49 -15.08 5.89
CA THR A 362 17.52 -15.96 4.72
C THR A 362 18.94 -16.23 4.25
N PHE A 363 19.74 -15.18 4.06
CA PHE A 363 21.08 -15.28 3.54
C PHE A 363 22.18 -15.41 4.59
N LYS A 364 21.86 -15.23 5.86
CA LYS A 364 22.82 -15.24 6.96
C LYS A 364 24.02 -14.31 6.72
N SER A 365 23.76 -13.18 6.12
CA SER A 365 24.72 -12.12 5.81
C SER A 365 24.05 -10.77 6.01
N ALA A 366 24.72 -9.83 6.62
CA ALA A 366 24.19 -8.47 6.81
C ALA A 366 24.45 -7.56 5.59
N GLY A 367 25.52 -7.81 4.85
CA GLY A 367 25.89 -6.99 3.69
C GLY A 367 25.05 -7.27 2.45
N LEU A 368 24.69 -8.54 2.21
CA LEU A 368 23.96 -8.94 1.01
C LEU A 368 22.58 -8.26 0.92
N PRO A 369 21.71 -8.24 1.96
CA PRO A 369 20.44 -7.53 1.92
C PRO A 369 20.56 -6.06 1.55
N VAL A 370 21.55 -5.36 2.08
CA VAL A 370 21.76 -3.94 1.80
C VAL A 370 22.06 -3.72 0.31
N LEU A 371 22.93 -4.55 -0.28
CA LEU A 371 23.23 -4.47 -1.70
C LEU A 371 22.00 -4.74 -2.59
N LEU A 372 21.16 -5.70 -2.21
CA LEU A 372 19.92 -6.00 -2.94
C LEU A 372 18.93 -4.83 -2.88
N ILE A 373 18.74 -4.28 -1.70
CA ILE A 373 17.79 -3.17 -1.50
C ILE A 373 18.22 -1.92 -2.26
N ILE A 374 19.50 -1.60 -2.33
CA ILE A 374 19.97 -0.45 -3.13
C ILE A 374 19.53 -0.59 -4.59
N VAL A 375 19.60 -1.77 -5.17
CA VAL A 375 19.19 -1.99 -6.57
C VAL A 375 17.67 -1.89 -6.71
N ILE A 376 16.92 -2.48 -5.79
CA ILE A 376 15.45 -2.44 -5.85
C ILE A 376 14.91 -1.05 -5.55
N GLN A 377 15.42 -0.36 -4.52
CA GLN A 377 15.06 1.02 -4.23
C GLN A 377 15.40 1.95 -5.41
N GLY A 378 16.54 1.71 -6.06
CA GLY A 378 16.90 2.42 -7.29
C GLY A 378 15.87 2.20 -8.41
N SER A 379 15.36 0.98 -8.58
CA SER A 379 14.31 0.69 -9.56
C SER A 379 13.00 1.43 -9.25
N ILE A 380 12.66 1.55 -7.96
CA ILE A 380 11.47 2.27 -7.49
C ILE A 380 11.61 3.76 -7.80
N TRP A 381 12.73 4.38 -7.44
CA TRP A 381 12.96 5.81 -7.74
C TRP A 381 12.98 6.11 -9.24
N ILE A 382 13.61 5.24 -10.04
CA ILE A 382 13.59 5.40 -11.51
C ILE A 382 12.15 5.30 -12.03
N ASN A 383 11.34 4.35 -11.53
CA ASN A 383 9.95 4.22 -11.93
C ASN A 383 9.13 5.48 -11.61
N PHE A 384 9.29 6.04 -10.42
CA PHE A 384 8.54 7.23 -9.98
C PHE A 384 9.15 8.57 -10.44
N ALA A 385 10.31 8.58 -11.08
CA ALA A 385 10.81 9.73 -11.81
C ALA A 385 10.04 10.00 -13.12
N PHE A 386 9.41 8.97 -13.71
CA PHE A 386 8.70 9.12 -14.99
C PHE A 386 7.52 10.08 -14.94
N PRO A 387 6.62 10.08 -13.95
CA PRO A 387 5.53 11.06 -13.88
C PRO A 387 6.01 12.50 -13.92
N TYR A 388 7.10 12.83 -13.20
CA TYR A 388 7.70 14.16 -13.26
C TYR A 388 8.23 14.50 -14.68
N LEU A 389 8.94 13.57 -15.31
CA LEU A 389 9.50 13.76 -16.65
C LEU A 389 8.44 13.86 -17.75
N GLN A 390 7.30 13.22 -17.55
CA GLN A 390 6.16 13.21 -18.48
C GLN A 390 5.13 14.31 -18.18
N HIS A 391 5.33 15.08 -17.11
CA HIS A 391 4.36 16.06 -16.61
C HIS A 391 2.97 15.45 -16.38
N SER A 392 2.93 14.23 -15.89
CA SER A 392 1.70 13.49 -15.57
C SER A 392 1.51 13.40 -14.06
N GLN A 393 0.26 13.55 -13.62
CA GLN A 393 -0.08 13.39 -12.20
C GLN A 393 -0.18 11.92 -11.82
N LEU A 394 0.22 11.61 -10.59
CA LEU A 394 0.12 10.28 -10.01
C LEU A 394 -0.73 10.30 -8.74
N TYR A 395 -1.75 9.45 -8.68
CA TYR A 395 -2.56 9.33 -7.48
C TYR A 395 -1.72 8.81 -6.31
N PHE A 396 -1.70 9.55 -5.20
CA PHE A 396 -0.83 9.30 -4.04
C PHE A 396 -0.92 7.88 -3.49
N LEU A 397 -2.13 7.33 -3.42
CA LEU A 397 -2.35 5.96 -2.94
C LEU A 397 -1.76 4.93 -3.90
N GLY A 398 -1.84 5.18 -5.20
CA GLY A 398 -1.20 4.35 -6.23
C GLY A 398 0.32 4.28 -6.04
N TYR A 399 0.95 5.40 -5.70
CA TYR A 399 2.37 5.44 -5.37
C TYR A 399 2.71 4.56 -4.15
N LEU A 400 2.01 4.72 -3.03
CA LEU A 400 2.28 3.97 -1.80
C LEU A 400 2.10 2.46 -1.99
N ILE A 401 1.04 2.06 -2.68
CA ILE A 401 0.76 0.65 -2.99
C ILE A 401 1.87 0.06 -3.88
N VAL A 402 2.20 0.74 -4.97
CA VAL A 402 3.19 0.24 -5.94
C VAL A 402 4.59 0.22 -5.33
N ASN A 403 4.96 1.22 -4.52
CA ASN A 403 6.22 1.25 -3.78
C ASN A 403 6.37 -0.01 -2.90
N SER A 404 5.34 -0.33 -2.11
CA SER A 404 5.35 -1.51 -1.23
C SER A 404 5.36 -2.83 -2.00
N ILE A 405 4.58 -2.93 -3.10
CA ILE A 405 4.57 -4.12 -3.96
C ILE A 405 5.93 -4.30 -4.65
N GLN A 406 6.52 -3.25 -5.20
CA GLN A 406 7.82 -3.33 -5.87
C GLN A 406 8.94 -3.72 -4.90
N MET A 407 8.94 -3.16 -3.69
CA MET A 407 9.91 -3.54 -2.65
C MET A 407 9.78 -5.02 -2.29
N GLY A 408 8.56 -5.54 -2.16
CA GLY A 408 8.32 -6.94 -1.77
C GLY A 408 8.44 -7.94 -2.92
N ALA A 409 7.85 -7.65 -4.09
CA ALA A 409 7.76 -8.61 -5.19
C ALA A 409 8.97 -8.57 -6.13
N ASN A 410 9.54 -7.39 -6.40
CA ASN A 410 10.68 -7.32 -7.33
C ASN A 410 11.99 -7.79 -6.70
N ILE A 411 12.08 -7.80 -5.37
CA ILE A 411 13.26 -8.32 -4.67
C ILE A 411 13.44 -9.82 -4.90
N ASP A 412 12.37 -10.55 -5.22
CA ASP A 412 12.42 -11.98 -5.51
C ASP A 412 13.37 -12.30 -6.68
N TYR A 413 13.40 -11.43 -7.69
CA TYR A 413 14.36 -11.57 -8.81
C TYR A 413 15.81 -11.46 -8.33
N ALA A 414 16.06 -10.55 -7.41
CA ALA A 414 17.37 -10.37 -6.82
C ALA A 414 17.75 -11.53 -5.89
N ILE A 415 16.79 -12.08 -5.14
CA ILE A 415 16.96 -13.26 -4.28
C ILE A 415 17.40 -14.45 -5.11
N VAL A 416 16.74 -14.73 -6.24
CA VAL A 416 17.05 -15.89 -7.10
C VAL A 416 18.49 -15.83 -7.62
N ILE A 417 18.93 -14.68 -8.16
CA ILE A 417 20.34 -14.54 -8.61
C ILE A 417 21.31 -14.68 -7.45
N SER A 418 21.02 -14.05 -6.31
CA SER A 418 21.92 -14.05 -5.16
C SER A 418 22.03 -15.42 -4.51
N SER A 419 20.95 -16.20 -4.47
CA SER A 419 20.94 -17.58 -3.97
C SER A 419 21.82 -18.46 -4.84
N HIS A 420 21.61 -18.45 -6.16
CA HIS A 420 22.46 -19.20 -7.09
C HIS A 420 23.93 -18.76 -7.03
N TYR A 421 24.18 -17.44 -6.95
CA TYR A 421 25.53 -16.91 -6.82
C TYR A 421 26.24 -17.41 -5.56
N THR A 422 25.53 -17.33 -4.41
CA THR A 422 26.09 -17.75 -3.12
C THR A 422 26.37 -19.25 -3.08
N ASP A 423 25.55 -20.07 -3.73
CA ASP A 423 25.77 -21.53 -3.80
C ASP A 423 26.89 -21.90 -4.78
N LEU A 424 26.90 -21.33 -5.97
CA LEU A 424 27.93 -21.60 -6.98
C LEU A 424 29.30 -21.08 -6.56
N LYS A 425 29.38 -20.00 -5.82
CA LYS A 425 30.63 -19.46 -5.28
C LYS A 425 31.38 -20.43 -4.35
N LYS A 426 30.66 -21.36 -3.70
CA LYS A 426 31.29 -22.40 -2.86
C LYS A 426 32.15 -23.38 -3.64
N VAL A 427 31.88 -23.53 -4.94
CA VAL A 427 32.50 -24.55 -5.81
C VAL A 427 33.29 -23.95 -6.98
N MET A 428 33.16 -22.67 -7.29
CA MET A 428 33.84 -22.00 -8.38
C MET A 428 34.22 -20.55 -8.04
N HIS A 429 35.12 -19.96 -8.86
CA HIS A 429 35.54 -18.58 -8.64
C HIS A 429 34.39 -17.56 -8.82
N HIS A 430 34.30 -16.52 -7.97
CA HIS A 430 33.19 -15.54 -7.91
C HIS A 430 32.78 -14.96 -9.27
N LYS A 431 33.74 -14.74 -10.22
CA LYS A 431 33.43 -14.22 -11.57
C LYS A 431 32.77 -15.26 -12.48
N GLU A 432 33.08 -16.52 -12.29
CA GLU A 432 32.46 -17.61 -13.03
C GLU A 432 31.12 -17.98 -12.42
N ALA A 433 31.05 -17.94 -11.10
CA ALA A 433 29.83 -18.16 -10.32
C ALA A 433 28.69 -17.20 -10.71
N ILE A 434 28.98 -15.90 -10.89
CA ILE A 434 27.94 -14.93 -11.28
C ILE A 434 27.43 -15.16 -12.72
N VAL A 435 28.32 -15.56 -13.66
CA VAL A 435 27.90 -15.87 -15.03
C VAL A 435 27.03 -17.13 -15.07
N ALA A 436 27.36 -18.12 -14.27
CA ALA A 436 26.58 -19.36 -14.14
C ALA A 436 25.23 -19.06 -13.45
N ALA A 437 25.24 -18.29 -12.34
CA ALA A 437 24.04 -17.88 -11.61
C ALA A 437 23.05 -17.13 -12.50
N LEU A 438 23.54 -16.21 -13.33
CA LEU A 438 22.70 -15.51 -14.31
C LEU A 438 22.04 -16.45 -15.31
N ASN A 439 22.80 -17.42 -15.85
CA ASN A 439 22.23 -18.37 -16.79
C ASN A 439 21.18 -19.30 -16.17
N GLU A 440 21.33 -19.68 -14.91
CA GLU A 440 20.36 -20.51 -14.18
C GLU A 440 19.12 -19.73 -13.76
N SER A 441 19.28 -18.45 -13.37
CA SER A 441 18.20 -17.60 -12.88
C SER A 441 17.38 -16.95 -14.00
N PHE A 442 17.99 -16.69 -15.16
CA PHE A 442 17.38 -15.93 -16.24
C PHE A 442 16.01 -16.46 -16.70
N PRO A 443 15.83 -17.77 -16.95
CA PRO A 443 14.53 -18.30 -17.37
C PRO A 443 13.41 -17.98 -16.37
N THR A 444 13.69 -18.10 -15.08
CA THR A 444 12.72 -17.84 -14.01
C THR A 444 12.39 -16.35 -13.93
N ILE A 445 13.41 -15.50 -13.92
CA ILE A 445 13.24 -14.04 -13.83
C ILE A 445 12.49 -13.51 -15.06
N PHE A 446 12.88 -13.96 -16.26
CA PHE A 446 12.27 -13.51 -17.49
C PHE A 446 10.80 -13.93 -17.58
N THR A 447 10.46 -15.17 -17.24
CA THR A 447 9.07 -15.65 -17.30
C THR A 447 8.19 -14.98 -16.24
N SER A 448 8.59 -15.00 -14.97
CA SER A 448 7.79 -14.39 -13.91
C SER A 448 7.66 -12.88 -14.06
N GLY A 449 8.76 -12.21 -14.41
CA GLY A 449 8.76 -10.78 -14.64
C GLY A 449 7.96 -10.35 -15.86
N SER A 450 8.01 -11.12 -16.95
CA SER A 450 7.17 -10.85 -18.14
C SER A 450 5.69 -11.03 -17.84
N ILE A 451 5.31 -12.01 -17.01
CA ILE A 451 3.92 -12.21 -16.58
C ILE A 451 3.46 -11.00 -15.76
N LEU A 452 4.25 -10.57 -14.77
CA LEU A 452 3.89 -9.43 -13.92
C LEU A 452 3.85 -8.12 -14.72
N ALA A 453 4.82 -7.87 -15.59
CA ALA A 453 4.86 -6.70 -16.45
C ALA A 453 3.66 -6.66 -17.40
N SER A 454 3.35 -7.80 -18.05
CA SER A 454 2.19 -7.91 -18.94
C SER A 454 0.86 -7.71 -18.20
N ALA A 455 0.73 -8.27 -17.00
CA ALA A 455 -0.44 -8.06 -16.15
C ALA A 455 -0.62 -6.57 -15.81
N GLY A 456 0.46 -5.88 -15.42
CA GLY A 456 0.42 -4.44 -15.15
C GLY A 456 -0.01 -3.61 -16.37
N VAL A 457 0.56 -3.89 -17.54
CA VAL A 457 0.17 -3.22 -18.80
C VAL A 457 -1.28 -3.51 -19.17
N LEU A 458 -1.74 -4.76 -19.04
CA LEU A 458 -3.14 -5.12 -19.35
C LEU A 458 -4.11 -4.44 -18.40
N ILE A 459 -3.79 -4.38 -17.11
CA ILE A 459 -4.60 -3.65 -16.12
C ILE A 459 -4.69 -2.17 -16.51
N SER A 460 -3.56 -1.54 -16.83
CA SER A 460 -3.53 -0.12 -17.22
C SER A 460 -4.40 0.18 -18.44
N VAL A 461 -4.37 -0.69 -19.46
CA VAL A 461 -5.08 -0.45 -20.75
C VAL A 461 -6.56 -0.83 -20.68
N LEU A 462 -6.91 -1.88 -19.93
CA LEU A 462 -8.27 -2.45 -19.97
C LEU A 462 -9.21 -1.84 -18.92
N THR A 463 -8.67 -1.29 -17.82
CA THR A 463 -9.52 -0.71 -16.76
C THR A 463 -10.01 0.68 -17.12
N THR A 464 -11.21 0.99 -16.63
CA THR A 464 -11.81 2.33 -16.70
C THR A 464 -11.61 3.12 -15.40
N ASN A 465 -11.09 2.48 -14.34
CA ASN A 465 -10.80 3.16 -13.07
C ASN A 465 -9.41 3.80 -13.14
N PRO A 466 -9.28 5.13 -13.00
CA PRO A 466 -7.99 5.82 -13.17
C PRO A 466 -6.95 5.43 -12.13
N VAL A 467 -7.36 5.17 -10.89
CA VAL A 467 -6.44 4.74 -9.83
C VAL A 467 -5.85 3.37 -10.14
N ILE A 468 -6.70 2.42 -10.56
CA ILE A 468 -6.25 1.07 -10.91
C ILE A 468 -5.38 1.10 -12.18
N ALA A 469 -5.72 1.96 -13.15
CA ALA A 469 -4.92 2.15 -14.37
C ALA A 469 -3.50 2.64 -14.03
N ALA A 470 -3.38 3.65 -13.18
CA ALA A 470 -2.11 4.21 -12.73
C ALA A 470 -1.27 3.17 -11.95
N ILE A 471 -1.91 2.40 -11.06
CA ILE A 471 -1.25 1.29 -10.36
C ILE A 471 -0.71 0.27 -11.37
N GLY A 472 -1.52 -0.14 -12.35
CA GLY A 472 -1.13 -1.10 -13.39
C GLY A 472 0.06 -0.60 -14.22
N GLU A 473 0.03 0.66 -14.66
CA GLU A 473 1.12 1.28 -15.43
C GLU A 473 2.42 1.31 -14.62
N CYS A 474 2.38 1.84 -13.41
CA CYS A 474 3.54 1.92 -12.53
C CYS A 474 4.10 0.53 -12.17
N LEU A 475 3.23 -0.46 -11.94
CA LEU A 475 3.65 -1.83 -11.65
C LEU A 475 4.30 -2.48 -12.87
N GLY A 476 3.69 -2.36 -14.05
CA GLY A 476 4.24 -2.90 -15.30
C GLY A 476 5.60 -2.29 -15.66
N ARG A 477 5.70 -0.97 -15.68
CA ARG A 477 6.93 -0.21 -15.94
C ARG A 477 8.00 -0.51 -14.89
N GLY A 478 7.64 -0.47 -13.61
CA GLY A 478 8.57 -0.72 -12.52
C GLY A 478 9.12 -2.14 -12.52
N THR A 479 8.32 -3.14 -12.91
CA THR A 479 8.79 -4.52 -13.07
C THR A 479 9.82 -4.65 -14.20
N ILE A 480 9.59 -4.01 -15.35
CA ILE A 480 10.54 -4.01 -16.47
C ILE A 480 11.86 -3.36 -16.04
N ILE A 481 11.80 -2.21 -15.38
CA ILE A 481 12.98 -1.52 -14.84
C ILE A 481 13.74 -2.42 -13.86
N SER A 482 13.04 -3.06 -12.94
CA SER A 482 13.64 -3.98 -11.97
C SER A 482 14.34 -5.15 -12.65
N ILE A 483 13.73 -5.79 -13.65
CA ILE A 483 14.35 -6.90 -14.40
C ILE A 483 15.65 -6.43 -15.04
N ILE A 484 15.65 -5.26 -15.70
CA ILE A 484 16.84 -4.71 -16.33
C ILE A 484 17.95 -4.48 -15.30
N LEU A 485 17.63 -3.86 -14.17
CA LEU A 485 18.62 -3.59 -13.12
C LEU A 485 19.13 -4.88 -12.46
N VAL A 486 18.26 -5.84 -12.23
CA VAL A 486 18.63 -7.13 -11.64
C VAL A 486 19.48 -7.96 -12.60
N LEU A 487 19.30 -7.85 -13.90
CA LEU A 487 20.12 -8.57 -14.88
C LEU A 487 21.44 -7.88 -15.21
N PHE A 488 21.50 -6.55 -15.23
CA PHE A 488 22.68 -5.82 -15.71
C PHE A 488 23.45 -5.06 -14.63
N VAL A 489 22.82 -4.71 -13.49
CA VAL A 489 23.46 -3.92 -12.44
C VAL A 489 23.77 -4.77 -11.22
N LEU A 490 22.81 -5.57 -10.76
CA LEU A 490 22.97 -6.39 -9.55
C LEU A 490 24.17 -7.36 -9.64
N PRO A 491 24.42 -8.09 -10.74
CA PRO A 491 25.56 -8.99 -10.83
C PRO A 491 26.90 -8.30 -10.64
N GLN A 492 27.01 -7.07 -11.14
CA GLN A 492 28.21 -6.25 -11.00
C GLN A 492 28.43 -5.79 -9.56
N ILE A 493 27.33 -5.39 -8.88
CA ILE A 493 27.35 -5.00 -7.47
C ILE A 493 27.70 -6.20 -6.58
N LEU A 494 27.16 -7.39 -6.86
CA LEU A 494 27.49 -8.62 -6.12
C LEU A 494 28.97 -8.99 -6.25
N VAL A 495 29.55 -8.88 -7.43
CA VAL A 495 30.98 -9.17 -7.66
C VAL A 495 31.87 -8.15 -6.96
N LEU A 496 31.52 -6.87 -6.96
CA LEU A 496 32.27 -5.81 -6.26
C LEU A 496 32.10 -5.90 -4.74
N GLY A 497 30.89 -6.20 -4.30
CA GLY A 497 30.52 -6.31 -2.88
C GLY A 497 30.85 -7.66 -2.25
N ASP A 498 31.47 -8.58 -2.98
CA ASP A 498 31.74 -9.94 -2.52
C ASP A 498 32.52 -9.97 -1.19
N SER A 499 33.54 -9.13 -1.04
CA SER A 499 34.30 -8.97 0.19
C SER A 499 33.45 -8.44 1.37
N ILE A 500 32.42 -7.64 1.10
CA ILE A 500 31.49 -7.15 2.13
C ILE A 500 30.57 -8.30 2.56
N ILE A 501 30.07 -9.08 1.59
CA ILE A 501 29.20 -10.22 1.84
C ILE A 501 29.90 -11.25 2.72
N GLU A 502 31.17 -11.56 2.42
CA GLU A 502 31.97 -12.51 3.22
C GLU A 502 32.25 -12.02 4.64
N ARG A 503 32.65 -10.76 4.79
CA ARG A 503 32.98 -10.19 6.11
C ARG A 503 31.76 -10.03 7.03
N THR A 504 30.56 -9.92 6.46
CA THR A 504 29.30 -9.74 7.19
C THR A 504 28.49 -11.03 7.28
N SER A 505 29.00 -12.13 6.77
CA SER A 505 28.41 -13.46 6.88
C SER A 505 28.55 -13.97 8.32
N PHE A 506 27.49 -14.57 8.85
CA PHE A 506 27.44 -15.14 10.19
C PHE A 506 26.78 -16.52 10.18
N GLU A 507 27.29 -17.42 11.02
CA GLU A 507 26.68 -18.72 11.23
C GLU A 507 25.68 -18.62 12.39
N MET A 508 24.39 -18.78 12.09
CA MET A 508 23.41 -19.03 13.15
C MET A 508 23.59 -20.47 13.64
N LYS A 509 24.06 -20.66 14.85
CA LYS A 509 23.97 -21.93 15.56
C LYS A 509 22.49 -22.23 15.75
N GLY A 510 21.91 -22.99 14.80
CA GLY A 510 20.50 -23.35 14.84
C GLY A 510 20.19 -24.22 16.05
N ILE A 511 19.05 -23.99 16.64
CA ILE A 511 18.36 -24.96 17.49
C ILE A 511 17.89 -26.05 16.51
N GLY A 512 18.71 -27.05 16.24
CA GLY A 512 18.32 -28.13 15.36
C GLY A 512 19.51 -28.91 14.84
N VAL A 513 19.63 -30.10 15.33
CA VAL A 513 20.53 -31.17 14.88
C VAL A 513 22.00 -30.73 14.78
N THR A 514 22.69 -30.84 15.88
CA THR A 514 24.14 -30.84 15.92
C THR A 514 24.64 -31.94 15.00
N THR A 515 25.01 -31.59 13.78
CA THR A 515 26.04 -32.35 13.07
C THR A 515 27.31 -32.16 13.89
N ARG A 516 27.56 -33.08 14.81
CA ARG A 516 28.85 -33.17 15.46
C ARG A 516 29.88 -33.47 14.35
N THR A 517 30.67 -32.49 13.99
CA THR A 517 31.94 -32.71 13.33
C THR A 517 32.82 -33.40 14.36
N ALA A 518 32.84 -34.72 14.32
CA ALA A 518 33.79 -35.48 15.08
C ALA A 518 35.14 -35.35 14.37
N SER A 519 36.03 -34.53 14.88
CA SER A 519 37.44 -34.62 14.54
C SER A 519 38.05 -35.68 15.45
N GLY A 520 38.28 -36.89 14.90
CA GLY A 520 38.87 -38.02 15.59
C GLY A 520 38.83 -39.26 14.70
N THR A 521 39.71 -40.19 14.95
CA THR A 521 39.68 -41.51 14.30
C THR A 521 38.52 -42.31 14.85
N MET A 522 37.53 -42.58 13.97
CA MET A 522 36.40 -43.42 14.29
C MET A 522 36.57 -44.81 13.69
N HIS A 523 36.62 -45.84 14.52
CA HIS A 523 36.56 -47.23 14.06
C HIS A 523 35.09 -47.65 13.97
N VAL A 524 34.61 -47.91 12.75
CA VAL A 524 33.28 -48.44 12.51
C VAL A 524 33.38 -49.89 12.08
N ASN A 525 32.86 -50.79 12.89
CA ASN A 525 32.71 -52.20 12.56
C ASN A 525 31.23 -52.50 12.32
N GLY A 526 30.77 -52.36 11.08
CA GLY A 526 29.36 -52.55 10.72
C GLY A 526 28.99 -51.81 9.43
N ARG A 527 27.69 -51.74 9.15
CA ARG A 527 27.15 -51.08 7.95
C ARG A 527 26.90 -49.60 8.21
N VAL A 528 27.54 -48.71 7.44
CA VAL A 528 27.29 -47.26 7.47
C VAL A 528 26.34 -46.92 6.34
N ARG A 529 25.21 -46.23 6.69
CA ARG A 529 24.25 -45.63 5.74
C ARG A 529 24.22 -44.16 5.96
N GLY A 530 24.58 -43.33 4.99
CA GLY A 530 24.52 -41.87 5.11
C GLY A 530 25.14 -41.16 3.91
N TYR A 531 25.02 -39.84 3.90
CA TYR A 531 25.66 -38.97 2.92
C TYR A 531 26.92 -38.36 3.57
N ILE A 532 28.06 -38.55 2.92
CA ILE A 532 29.32 -37.97 3.36
C ILE A 532 29.76 -36.93 2.33
N ASN A 533 29.90 -35.68 2.78
CA ASN A 533 30.43 -34.61 1.96
C ASN A 533 31.70 -34.07 2.62
N GLY A 534 32.85 -34.37 2.04
CA GLY A 534 34.15 -33.97 2.57
C GLY A 534 35.26 -34.87 2.10
N VAL A 535 36.48 -34.67 2.62
CA VAL A 535 37.63 -35.53 2.40
C VAL A 535 37.59 -36.68 3.41
N VAL A 536 37.56 -37.90 2.94
CA VAL A 536 37.66 -39.11 3.78
C VAL A 536 39.05 -39.69 3.60
N ASP A 537 39.84 -39.66 4.68
CA ASP A 537 41.12 -40.33 4.76
C ASP A 537 40.95 -41.54 5.71
N ALA A 538 40.70 -42.71 5.12
CA ALA A 538 40.39 -43.93 5.87
C ALA A 538 40.79 -45.20 5.11
N GLU A 539 41.21 -46.22 5.85
CA GLU A 539 41.35 -47.56 5.32
C GLU A 539 40.00 -48.29 5.39
N ILE A 540 39.43 -48.62 4.21
CA ILE A 540 38.13 -49.30 4.14
C ILE A 540 38.34 -50.73 3.70
N LYS A 541 38.01 -51.67 4.60
CA LYS A 541 37.99 -53.11 4.29
C LYS A 541 36.56 -53.58 4.20
N GLY A 542 36.00 -53.69 2.98
CA GLY A 542 34.60 -54.12 2.78
C GLY A 542 34.05 -53.73 1.41
N VAL A 543 32.75 -53.93 1.24
CA VAL A 543 32.06 -53.62 0.00
C VAL A 543 31.33 -52.27 0.17
N LEU A 544 31.57 -51.35 -0.77
CA LEU A 544 30.93 -50.07 -0.84
C LEU A 544 29.82 -50.09 -1.89
N HIS A 545 28.59 -49.82 -1.47
CA HIS A 545 27.42 -49.68 -2.36
C HIS A 545 26.94 -48.24 -2.40
N GLY A 546 26.91 -47.59 -3.56
CA GLY A 546 26.38 -46.22 -3.71
C GLY A 546 26.93 -45.51 -4.94
N GLN A 547 26.48 -44.27 -5.15
CA GLN A 547 27.05 -43.36 -6.15
C GLN A 547 28.23 -42.61 -5.55
N PHE A 548 29.39 -42.75 -6.18
CA PHE A 548 30.61 -42.03 -5.81
C PHE A 548 30.88 -40.92 -6.82
N ASN A 549 30.96 -39.70 -6.33
CA ASN A 549 31.41 -38.55 -7.10
C ASN A 549 32.70 -38.02 -6.46
N ALA A 550 33.75 -38.84 -6.53
CA ALA A 550 35.04 -38.52 -5.92
C ALA A 550 36.20 -39.07 -6.77
N SER A 551 37.33 -38.37 -6.74
CA SER A 551 38.61 -38.93 -7.24
C SER A 551 39.23 -39.81 -6.14
N ILE A 552 39.30 -41.09 -6.36
CA ILE A 552 39.95 -42.03 -5.44
C ILE A 552 41.40 -42.24 -5.92
N SER A 553 42.37 -41.86 -5.10
CA SER A 553 43.76 -42.17 -5.29
C SER A 553 44.13 -43.36 -4.40
N THR A 554 44.11 -44.56 -4.92
CA THR A 554 44.49 -45.76 -4.17
C THR A 554 45.47 -46.63 -4.98
N GLY A 555 46.30 -47.30 -4.24
CA GLY A 555 47.20 -48.35 -4.82
C GLY A 555 46.56 -49.73 -4.93
N THR A 556 45.20 -49.86 -4.90
CA THR A 556 44.53 -51.16 -4.88
C THR A 556 43.29 -51.16 -5.79
N GLU A 557 43.12 -52.28 -6.53
CA GLU A 557 42.00 -52.51 -7.45
C GLU A 557 40.63 -52.48 -6.76
N VAL A 558 39.72 -51.72 -7.31
CA VAL A 558 38.33 -51.66 -6.86
C VAL A 558 37.47 -52.42 -7.85
N THR A 559 36.87 -53.52 -7.45
CA THR A 559 35.87 -54.25 -8.23
C THR A 559 34.47 -53.78 -7.77
N VAL A 560 33.65 -53.34 -8.73
CA VAL A 560 32.25 -52.93 -8.47
C VAL A 560 31.35 -54.05 -8.99
N ASP A 561 30.69 -54.77 -8.08
CA ASP A 561 29.66 -55.77 -8.44
C ASP A 561 28.25 -55.13 -8.42
N GLU A 562 27.40 -55.52 -9.38
CA GLU A 562 26.01 -55.11 -9.48
C GLU A 562 25.15 -55.64 -8.31
N PRO A 563 24.08 -54.97 -7.92
CA PRO A 563 23.38 -55.26 -6.65
C PRO A 563 22.41 -56.40 -6.73
N ASP A 564 22.66 -57.45 -5.97
CA ASP A 564 21.65 -58.45 -5.63
C ASP A 564 20.77 -57.98 -4.46
N MET A 565 19.48 -58.04 -4.69
CA MET A 565 18.42 -57.55 -3.85
C MET A 565 17.90 -58.68 -2.94
N TYR A 566 18.39 -58.79 -1.69
CA TYR A 566 17.65 -59.35 -0.57
C TYR A 566 18.36 -59.11 0.78
N LEU A 567 17.65 -58.57 1.76
CA LEU A 567 18.09 -58.28 3.12
C LEU A 567 17.26 -59.03 4.16
N PRO A 568 17.83 -59.62 5.20
CA PRO A 568 17.14 -59.81 6.48
C PRO A 568 17.56 -58.73 7.49
N GLU A 569 16.55 -58.30 8.28
CA GLU A 569 16.69 -57.35 9.40
C GLU A 569 17.52 -57.95 10.52
N GLY A 570 18.44 -57.18 11.08
CA GLY A 570 19.17 -57.52 12.29
C GLY A 570 19.42 -56.27 13.15
N ASP A 571 19.08 -56.36 14.41
CA ASP A 571 19.19 -55.35 15.43
C ASP A 571 20.61 -54.80 15.62
N VAL A 572 20.71 -53.47 15.75
CA VAL A 572 21.95 -52.76 16.08
C VAL A 572 21.90 -52.34 17.52
N THR A 573 22.62 -52.99 18.40
CA THR A 573 22.93 -52.49 19.75
C THR A 573 24.29 -51.77 19.72
N ALA A 574 24.25 -50.46 20.02
CA ALA A 574 25.46 -49.68 20.27
C ALA A 574 25.96 -49.97 21.68
N THR A 575 27.13 -50.49 21.83
CA THR A 575 27.85 -50.55 23.12
C THR A 575 28.75 -49.33 23.22
N ASP A 576 28.50 -48.51 24.21
CA ASP A 576 29.28 -47.36 24.58
C ASP A 576 30.32 -47.82 25.66
N GLU A 577 31.56 -48.00 25.29
CA GLU A 577 32.66 -48.17 26.25
C GLU A 577 33.45 -46.87 26.32
N SER A 578 33.24 -46.14 27.43
CA SER A 578 34.11 -45.05 27.85
C SER A 578 35.14 -45.56 28.86
N PRO A 579 36.41 -45.10 28.81
CA PRO A 579 37.48 -45.51 29.75
C PRO A 579 37.28 -44.91 31.11
N ASN A 580 37.54 -45.75 32.14
CA ASN A 580 37.53 -45.46 33.57
C ASN A 580 38.44 -44.27 33.98
N GLU A 581 37.91 -43.37 34.74
CA GLU A 581 38.67 -42.54 35.69
C GLU A 581 38.42 -43.02 37.13
N PRO A 582 39.42 -42.93 38.04
CA PRO A 582 39.36 -43.58 39.32
C PRO A 582 38.57 -42.76 40.36
N ALA A 583 37.96 -43.51 41.26
CA ALA A 583 37.20 -43.02 42.39
C ALA A 583 38.01 -42.15 43.35
N ASP A 584 37.47 -41.04 43.81
CA ASP A 584 37.83 -40.43 45.06
C ASP A 584 36.59 -40.31 45.96
N THR A 585 36.78 -40.90 47.16
CA THR A 585 35.83 -40.93 48.26
C THR A 585 35.88 -39.62 49.05
N THR A 586 34.75 -38.99 49.35
CA THR A 586 34.45 -38.46 50.70
C THR A 586 32.98 -38.04 50.88
N LYS A 587 32.46 -38.61 51.86
CA LYS A 587 31.32 -38.42 52.77
C LYS A 587 30.76 -37.02 52.97
N GLY A 588 29.46 -37.04 53.23
CA GLY A 588 28.74 -36.22 54.23
C GLY A 588 27.87 -35.18 53.56
N GLY A 589 26.65 -35.05 53.84
CA GLY A 589 25.83 -35.14 54.99
C GLY A 589 24.74 -34.08 54.87
N ASP A 590 23.53 -34.54 55.04
CA ASP A 590 22.32 -33.91 55.60
C ASP A 590 21.83 -32.50 55.21
N ALA A 591 20.54 -32.55 54.90
CA ALA A 591 19.44 -31.68 55.39
C ALA A 591 19.29 -30.25 54.81
N GLU A 592 18.33 -29.98 54.18
CA GLU A 592 16.95 -29.50 54.32
C GLU A 592 16.28 -29.24 52.97
#